data_f81aca1be71729b2ca0281ef82077ef2
#
_entry.id   f81aca1be71729b2ca0281ef82077ef2
#
_cell.length_a   1.000
_cell.length_b   1.000
_cell.length_c   1.000
_cell.angle_alpha   90.00
_cell.angle_beta   90.00
_cell.angle_gamma   90.00
#
_symmetry.space_group_name_H-M   'P 1'
#
loop_
_entity.id
_entity.type
_entity.pdbx_description
1 polymer ?
#
loop_
_entity_poly.entity_id
_entity_poly.type
_entity_poly.pdbx_seq_one_letter_code
_entity_poly.pdbx_strand_id
1 'polypeptide(L)'
;MAGLGCYFFVTYAFKVWAPIFMIRSFPEMETTQAVFHGVFWFYLGAFFGVTLGGRLSDALKIRRPGIRFEVEFVGLALCIPFILIMAFVHSLPLMILTILMFGFATGVYDSNIYAALFDVINPRFRAVGTGLFGCGGCIVGAFGPAVMGFLNDAFTPRLSMASLAIFAIVGSLAILCARVFTFNKDKI
;
A
#
# COMPACT_ATOMS: atom_id res chain seq x y z
N MET A 1 8.18 -0.46 11.52
CA MET A 1 8.49 0.86 10.92
C MET A 1 8.82 0.75 9.43
N ALA A 2 9.81 -0.05 8.99
CA ALA A 2 10.19 -0.12 7.57
C ALA A 2 9.03 -0.51 6.63
N GLY A 3 8.26 -1.55 6.95
CA GLY A 3 7.10 -1.96 6.15
C GLY A 3 6.06 -0.86 6.00
N LEU A 4 5.75 -0.14 7.09
CA LEU A 4 4.82 0.99 7.07
C LEU A 4 5.35 2.15 6.21
N GLY A 5 6.64 2.48 6.34
CA GLY A 5 7.26 3.53 5.54
C GLY A 5 7.19 3.22 4.04
N CYS A 6 7.52 1.99 3.65
CA CYS A 6 7.38 1.54 2.26
C CYS A 6 5.93 1.57 1.75
N TYR A 7 4.99 1.15 2.59
CA TYR A 7 3.57 1.22 2.26
C TYR A 7 3.10 2.66 2.02
N PHE A 8 3.40 3.59 2.94
CA PHE A 8 3.04 5.00 2.74
C PHE A 8 3.77 5.63 1.55
N PHE A 9 5.03 5.27 1.32
CA PHE A 9 5.76 5.71 0.14
C PHE A 9 5.02 5.31 -1.15
N VAL A 10 4.67 4.03 -1.29
CA VAL A 10 3.96 3.51 -2.47
C VAL A 10 2.60 4.18 -2.63
N THR A 11 1.81 4.27 -1.57
CA THR A 11 0.44 4.79 -1.65
C THR A 11 0.39 6.30 -1.88
N TYR A 12 1.29 7.09 -1.26
CA TYR A 12 1.33 8.53 -1.46
C TYR A 12 1.86 8.88 -2.86
N ALA A 13 2.91 8.20 -3.31
CA ALA A 13 3.41 8.33 -4.66
C ALA A 13 2.32 7.99 -5.69
N PHE A 14 1.63 6.86 -5.50
CA PHE A 14 0.54 6.47 -6.38
C PHE A 14 -0.58 7.50 -6.43
N LYS A 15 -1.10 7.95 -5.29
CA LYS A 15 -2.24 8.90 -5.22
C LYS A 15 -1.97 10.22 -5.96
N VAL A 16 -0.72 10.69 -5.93
CA VAL A 16 -0.33 11.92 -6.64
C VAL A 16 -0.11 11.66 -8.13
N TRP A 17 0.52 10.54 -8.47
CA TRP A 17 0.96 10.28 -9.84
C TRP A 17 -0.03 9.49 -10.69
N ALA A 18 -1.01 8.79 -10.11
CA ALA A 18 -1.99 8.02 -10.87
C ALA A 18 -2.79 8.86 -11.88
N PRO A 19 -3.33 10.05 -11.54
CA PRO A 19 -4.01 10.91 -12.51
C PRO A 19 -3.08 11.37 -13.64
N ILE A 20 -1.84 11.75 -13.30
CA ILE A 20 -0.83 12.21 -14.27
C ILE A 20 -0.46 11.06 -15.21
N PHE A 21 -0.27 9.87 -14.66
CA PHE A 21 0.01 8.67 -15.43
C PHE A 21 -1.13 8.31 -16.38
N MET A 22 -2.38 8.47 -15.95
CA MET A 22 -3.56 8.23 -16.79
C MET A 22 -3.64 9.21 -17.97
N ILE A 23 -3.44 10.52 -17.73
CA ILE A 23 -3.42 11.53 -18.81
C ILE A 23 -2.32 11.21 -19.83
N ARG A 24 -1.14 10.79 -19.37
CA ARG A 24 -0.03 10.45 -20.26
C ARG A 24 -0.22 9.14 -21.02
N SER A 25 -0.97 8.20 -20.43
CA SER A 25 -1.27 6.90 -21.05
C SER A 25 -2.47 6.96 -22.01
N PHE A 26 -3.39 7.90 -21.79
CA PHE A 26 -4.62 8.10 -22.54
C PHE A 26 -4.79 9.59 -22.86
N PRO A 27 -4.08 10.12 -23.89
CA PRO A 27 -4.06 11.57 -24.18
C PRO A 27 -5.41 12.20 -24.53
N GLU A 28 -6.38 11.38 -24.96
CA GLU A 28 -7.75 11.84 -25.26
C GLU A 28 -8.62 12.01 -24.01
N MET A 29 -8.12 11.59 -22.83
CA MET A 29 -8.87 11.65 -21.59
C MET A 29 -8.82 13.05 -20.98
N GLU A 30 -9.96 13.59 -20.60
CA GLU A 30 -10.02 14.86 -19.85
C GLU A 30 -9.40 14.71 -18.45
N THR A 31 -8.76 15.79 -17.98
CA THR A 31 -8.13 15.82 -16.66
C THR A 31 -9.08 15.39 -15.54
N THR A 32 -10.34 15.83 -15.59
CA THR A 32 -11.37 15.47 -14.61
C THR A 32 -11.64 13.96 -14.58
N GLN A 33 -11.72 13.34 -15.76
CA GLN A 33 -11.90 11.89 -15.87
C GLN A 33 -10.68 11.13 -15.35
N ALA A 34 -9.47 11.59 -15.66
CA ALA A 34 -8.24 10.98 -15.18
C ALA A 34 -8.14 11.01 -13.65
N VAL A 35 -8.47 12.15 -13.03
CA VAL A 35 -8.52 12.27 -11.56
C VAL A 35 -9.59 11.35 -10.98
N PHE A 36 -10.80 11.35 -11.56
CA PHE A 36 -11.88 10.48 -11.12
C PHE A 36 -11.45 9.00 -11.15
N HIS A 37 -10.98 8.51 -12.29
CA HIS A 37 -10.58 7.10 -12.43
C HIS A 37 -9.36 6.74 -11.57
N GLY A 38 -8.38 7.63 -11.44
CA GLY A 38 -7.19 7.38 -10.63
C GLY A 38 -7.47 7.29 -9.12
N VAL A 39 -8.50 8.01 -8.65
CA VAL A 39 -8.80 8.13 -7.22
C VAL A 39 -10.01 7.28 -6.82
N PHE A 40 -11.12 7.37 -7.54
CA PHE A 40 -12.37 6.69 -7.18
C PHE A 40 -12.23 5.18 -7.09
N TRP A 41 -11.70 4.55 -8.14
CA TRP A 41 -11.55 3.09 -8.17
C TRP A 41 -10.55 2.58 -7.15
N PHE A 42 -9.51 3.34 -6.88
CA PHE A 42 -8.56 3.03 -5.80
C PHE A 42 -9.28 2.98 -4.44
N TYR A 43 -10.04 4.02 -4.08
CA TYR A 43 -10.73 4.04 -2.78
C TYR A 43 -11.87 3.04 -2.70
N LEU A 44 -12.57 2.79 -3.81
CA LEU A 44 -13.58 1.74 -3.86
C LEU A 44 -12.97 0.36 -3.59
N GLY A 45 -11.84 0.05 -4.22
CA GLY A 45 -11.09 -1.17 -3.94
C GLY A 45 -10.62 -1.23 -2.48
N ALA A 46 -10.05 -0.14 -1.96
CA ALA A 46 -9.57 -0.06 -0.57
C ALA A 46 -10.70 -0.30 0.44
N PHE A 47 -11.89 0.22 0.20
CA PHE A 47 -13.06 -0.02 1.05
C PHE A 47 -13.37 -1.50 1.21
N PHE A 48 -13.42 -2.24 0.09
CA PHE A 48 -13.62 -3.69 0.15
C PHE A 48 -12.43 -4.41 0.77
N GLY A 49 -11.22 -3.97 0.47
CA GLY A 49 -9.99 -4.53 1.03
C GLY A 49 -9.92 -4.41 2.56
N VAL A 50 -10.21 -3.22 3.11
CA VAL A 50 -10.25 -2.99 4.56
C VAL A 50 -11.32 -3.86 5.22
N THR A 51 -12.51 -3.92 4.64
CA THR A 51 -13.63 -4.68 5.21
C THR A 51 -13.34 -6.18 5.23
N LEU A 52 -12.84 -6.75 4.14
CA LEU A 52 -12.57 -8.18 4.02
C LEU A 52 -11.28 -8.56 4.77
N GLY A 53 -10.23 -7.75 4.68
CA GLY A 53 -8.97 -7.98 5.38
C GLY A 53 -9.13 -7.96 6.90
N GLY A 54 -9.90 -6.98 7.42
CA GLY A 54 -10.22 -6.90 8.85
C GLY A 54 -11.00 -8.12 9.33
N ARG A 55 -12.09 -8.47 8.66
CA ARG A 55 -12.90 -9.65 9.01
C ARG A 55 -12.10 -10.95 8.97
N LEU A 56 -11.26 -11.12 7.94
CA LEU A 56 -10.42 -12.30 7.79
C LEU A 56 -9.41 -12.42 8.93
N SER A 57 -8.72 -11.34 9.26
CA SER A 57 -7.72 -11.34 10.34
C SER A 57 -8.35 -11.57 11.71
N ASP A 58 -9.50 -10.97 12.00
CA ASP A 58 -10.21 -11.16 13.28
C ASP A 58 -10.74 -12.58 13.42
N ALA A 59 -11.29 -13.18 12.37
CA ALA A 59 -11.76 -14.56 12.37
C ALA A 59 -10.62 -15.58 12.60
N LEU A 60 -9.43 -15.30 12.08
CA LEU A 60 -8.28 -16.20 12.17
C LEU A 60 -7.39 -15.95 13.39
N LYS A 61 -7.50 -14.79 14.06
CA LYS A 61 -6.64 -14.39 15.19
C LYS A 61 -6.66 -15.40 16.34
N ILE A 62 -7.80 -16.01 16.62
CA ILE A 62 -7.96 -17.00 17.70
C ILE A 62 -7.07 -18.23 17.45
N ARG A 63 -6.90 -18.62 16.17
CA ARG A 63 -6.12 -19.80 15.78
C ARG A 63 -4.67 -19.49 15.44
N ARG A 64 -4.38 -18.24 15.03
CA ARG A 64 -3.05 -17.78 14.55
C ARG A 64 -2.73 -16.41 15.11
N PRO A 65 -2.05 -16.28 16.27
CA PRO A 65 -1.77 -14.97 16.89
C PRO A 65 -1.04 -13.96 15.99
N GLY A 66 -0.20 -14.42 15.05
CA GLY A 66 0.53 -13.55 14.12
C GLY A 66 -0.16 -13.25 12.80
N ILE A 67 -1.46 -13.62 12.65
CA ILE A 67 -2.19 -13.51 11.38
C ILE A 67 -2.23 -12.07 10.83
N ARG A 68 -2.24 -11.07 11.69
CA ARG A 68 -2.30 -9.66 11.28
C ARG A 68 -1.07 -9.25 10.47
N PHE A 69 0.12 -9.67 10.89
CA PHE A 69 1.36 -9.47 10.11
C PHE A 69 1.34 -10.26 8.79
N GLU A 70 0.74 -11.46 8.80
CA GLU A 70 0.59 -12.26 7.58
C GLU A 70 -0.36 -11.59 6.58
N VAL A 71 -1.48 -11.01 7.06
CA VAL A 71 -2.43 -10.27 6.22
C VAL A 71 -1.80 -8.97 5.68
N GLU A 72 -1.04 -8.23 6.50
CA GLU A 72 -0.25 -7.08 6.02
C GLU A 72 0.75 -7.47 4.94
N PHE A 73 1.50 -8.56 5.16
CA PHE A 73 2.44 -9.09 4.17
C PHE A 73 1.72 -9.42 2.86
N VAL A 74 0.62 -10.16 2.92
CA VAL A 74 -0.17 -10.54 1.73
C VAL A 74 -0.73 -9.30 1.04
N GLY A 75 -1.28 -8.34 1.77
CA GLY A 75 -1.79 -7.10 1.23
C GLY A 75 -0.72 -6.33 0.44
N LEU A 76 0.45 -6.12 1.03
CA LEU A 76 1.54 -5.39 0.37
C LEU A 76 2.16 -6.19 -0.79
N ALA A 77 2.29 -7.50 -0.65
CA ALA A 77 2.78 -8.37 -1.72
C ALA A 77 1.82 -8.42 -2.93
N LEU A 78 0.51 -8.40 -2.69
CA LEU A 78 -0.49 -8.31 -3.77
C LEU A 78 -0.44 -6.97 -4.53
N CYS A 79 0.07 -5.90 -3.93
CA CYS A 79 0.28 -4.64 -4.64
C CYS A 79 1.26 -4.80 -5.82
N ILE A 80 2.26 -5.68 -5.70
CA ILE A 80 3.35 -5.83 -6.67
C ILE A 80 2.83 -6.16 -8.08
N PRO A 81 2.08 -7.26 -8.29
CA PRO A 81 1.60 -7.61 -9.63
C PRO A 81 0.67 -6.54 -10.20
N PHE A 82 -0.18 -5.90 -9.39
CA PHE A 82 -1.08 -4.87 -9.88
C PHE A 82 -0.36 -3.59 -10.29
N ILE A 83 0.69 -3.17 -9.56
CA ILE A 83 1.56 -2.06 -9.96
C ILE A 83 2.23 -2.37 -11.31
N LEU A 84 2.77 -3.58 -11.47
CA LEU A 84 3.46 -3.97 -12.70
C LEU A 84 2.49 -4.04 -13.88
N ILE A 85 1.33 -4.68 -13.72
CA ILE A 85 0.32 -4.74 -14.78
C ILE A 85 -0.12 -3.33 -15.16
N MET A 86 -0.43 -2.46 -14.19
CA MET A 86 -0.84 -1.08 -14.42
C MET A 86 0.20 -0.28 -15.20
N ALA A 87 1.50 -0.48 -14.93
CA ALA A 87 2.58 0.23 -15.60
C ALA A 87 2.66 -0.08 -17.11
N PHE A 88 2.25 -1.28 -17.54
CA PHE A 88 2.38 -1.74 -18.92
C PHE A 88 1.07 -1.93 -19.68
N VAL A 89 -0.07 -1.78 -19.01
CA VAL A 89 -1.38 -1.90 -19.67
C VAL A 89 -1.66 -0.72 -20.61
N HIS A 90 -2.38 -1.01 -21.72
CA HIS A 90 -2.73 -0.03 -22.75
C HIS A 90 -4.24 0.17 -22.91
N SER A 91 -5.06 -0.63 -22.24
CA SER A 91 -6.53 -0.51 -22.31
C SER A 91 -7.08 0.14 -21.04
N LEU A 92 -7.98 1.10 -21.21
CA LEU A 92 -8.60 1.83 -20.09
C LEU A 92 -9.37 0.88 -19.14
N PRO A 93 -10.20 -0.07 -19.60
CA PRO A 93 -10.91 -0.97 -18.69
C PRO A 93 -9.97 -1.81 -17.82
N LEU A 94 -8.86 -2.29 -18.40
CA LEU A 94 -7.89 -3.06 -17.64
C LEU A 94 -7.09 -2.19 -16.67
N MET A 95 -6.80 -0.93 -17.03
CA MET A 95 -6.21 0.06 -16.14
C MET A 95 -7.11 0.28 -14.91
N ILE A 96 -8.39 0.51 -15.12
CA ILE A 96 -9.38 0.70 -14.05
C ILE A 96 -9.43 -0.53 -13.14
N LEU A 97 -9.48 -1.73 -13.71
CA LEU A 97 -9.48 -2.98 -12.95
C LEU A 97 -8.22 -3.13 -12.10
N THR A 98 -7.05 -2.81 -12.65
CA THR A 98 -5.78 -2.90 -11.90
C THR A 98 -5.69 -1.85 -10.79
N ILE A 99 -6.20 -0.63 -11.00
CA ILE A 99 -6.30 0.40 -9.94
C ILE A 99 -7.22 -0.08 -8.81
N LEU A 100 -8.37 -0.67 -9.14
CA LEU A 100 -9.32 -1.21 -8.17
C LEU A 100 -8.68 -2.35 -7.37
N MET A 101 -8.00 -3.29 -8.02
CA MET A 101 -7.32 -4.40 -7.37
C MET A 101 -6.11 -3.94 -6.53
N PHE A 102 -5.37 -2.95 -7.00
CA PHE A 102 -4.32 -2.31 -6.22
C PHE A 102 -4.89 -1.63 -4.96
N GLY A 103 -6.01 -0.89 -5.10
CA GLY A 103 -6.74 -0.33 -3.96
C GLY A 103 -7.20 -1.41 -2.98
N PHE A 104 -7.73 -2.53 -3.49
CA PHE A 104 -8.12 -3.67 -2.66
C PHE A 104 -6.93 -4.23 -1.86
N ALA A 105 -5.80 -4.45 -2.51
CA ALA A 105 -4.58 -4.94 -1.87
C ALA A 105 -4.06 -4.00 -0.78
N THR A 106 -4.06 -2.68 -1.05
CA THR A 106 -3.71 -1.66 -0.05
C THR A 106 -4.69 -1.64 1.12
N GLY A 107 -6.00 -1.80 0.86
CA GLY A 107 -7.03 -1.89 1.90
C GLY A 107 -6.86 -3.11 2.81
N VAL A 108 -6.48 -4.26 2.26
CA VAL A 108 -6.14 -5.45 3.05
C VAL A 108 -4.98 -5.16 4.00
N TYR A 109 -3.95 -4.46 3.54
CA TYR A 109 -2.87 -4.00 4.39
C TYR A 109 -3.35 -3.02 5.47
N ASP A 110 -4.09 -1.96 5.09
CA ASP A 110 -4.59 -0.92 6.00
C ASP A 110 -5.43 -1.47 7.15
N SER A 111 -6.17 -2.53 6.90
CA SER A 111 -7.06 -3.15 7.91
C SER A 111 -6.35 -3.61 9.18
N ASN A 112 -5.04 -3.86 9.12
CA ASN A 112 -4.29 -4.46 10.22
C ASN A 112 -3.15 -3.60 10.78
N ILE A 113 -2.80 -2.47 10.16
CA ILE A 113 -1.67 -1.60 10.54
C ILE A 113 -1.60 -1.35 12.05
N TYR A 114 -2.66 -0.80 12.62
CA TYR A 114 -2.67 -0.48 14.06
C TYR A 114 -3.01 -1.69 14.93
N ALA A 115 -3.76 -2.63 14.39
CA ALA A 115 -4.12 -3.85 15.10
C ALA A 115 -2.89 -4.76 15.34
N ALA A 116 -1.99 -4.86 14.35
CA ALA A 116 -0.71 -5.56 14.50
C ALA A 116 0.23 -4.85 15.48
N LEU A 117 0.26 -3.51 15.43
CA LEU A 117 1.02 -2.71 16.38
C LEU A 117 0.55 -2.96 17.82
N PHE A 118 -0.77 -3.06 18.05
CA PHE A 118 -1.34 -3.30 19.38
C PHE A 118 -1.09 -4.69 19.93
N ASP A 119 -0.75 -5.65 19.09
CA ASP A 119 -0.38 -7.00 19.52
C ASP A 119 1.03 -7.08 20.14
N VAL A 120 1.86 -6.04 19.94
CA VAL A 120 3.26 -5.97 20.43
C VAL A 120 3.54 -4.79 21.35
N ILE A 121 2.62 -3.83 21.50
CA ILE A 121 2.78 -2.64 22.35
C ILE A 121 1.94 -2.78 23.62
N ASN A 122 2.59 -2.49 24.77
CA ASN A 122 1.90 -2.40 26.07
C ASN A 122 0.72 -1.40 25.98
N PRO A 123 -0.49 -1.76 26.48
CA PRO A 123 -1.69 -0.92 26.44
C PRO A 123 -1.48 0.54 26.90
N ARG A 124 -0.61 0.74 27.88
CA ARG A 124 -0.28 2.07 28.42
C ARG A 124 0.33 3.00 27.37
N PHE A 125 1.05 2.46 26.40
CA PHE A 125 1.80 3.23 25.39
C PHE A 125 1.15 3.23 24.00
N ARG A 126 -0.05 2.65 23.83
CA ARG A 126 -0.70 2.53 22.54
C ARG A 126 -0.93 3.87 21.84
N ALA A 127 -1.39 4.89 22.55
CA ALA A 127 -1.63 6.22 21.97
C ALA A 127 -0.34 6.85 21.43
N VAL A 128 0.72 6.85 22.24
CA VAL A 128 2.03 7.39 21.83
C VAL A 128 2.64 6.54 20.71
N GLY A 129 2.55 5.22 20.84
CA GLY A 129 3.03 4.27 19.82
C GLY A 129 2.34 4.47 18.48
N THR A 130 1.01 4.64 18.45
CA THR A 130 0.25 4.94 17.23
C THR A 130 0.70 6.25 16.59
N GLY A 131 0.86 7.30 17.39
CA GLY A 131 1.33 8.60 16.91
C GLY A 131 2.72 8.54 16.29
N LEU A 132 3.69 7.95 16.99
CA LEU A 132 5.07 7.80 16.48
C LEU A 132 5.15 6.89 15.26
N PHE A 133 4.39 5.80 15.26
CA PHE A 133 4.34 4.85 14.15
C PHE A 133 3.76 5.50 12.89
N GLY A 134 2.61 6.19 13.04
CA GLY A 134 1.98 6.92 11.94
C GLY A 134 2.85 8.08 11.44
N CYS A 135 3.40 8.89 12.33
CA CYS A 135 4.29 10.01 11.99
C CYS A 135 5.52 9.53 11.20
N GLY A 136 6.19 8.48 11.68
CA GLY A 136 7.33 7.89 10.97
C GLY A 136 6.98 7.38 9.57
N GLY A 137 5.80 6.73 9.43
CA GLY A 137 5.30 6.31 8.13
C GLY A 137 5.00 7.49 7.20
N CYS A 138 4.33 8.54 7.69
CA CYS A 138 4.03 9.75 6.92
C CYS A 138 5.29 10.49 6.45
N ILE A 139 6.32 10.59 7.29
CA ILE A 139 7.61 11.20 6.91
C ILE A 139 8.21 10.46 5.73
N VAL A 140 8.31 9.13 5.80
CA VAL A 140 8.84 8.33 4.68
C VAL A 140 7.92 8.44 3.45
N GLY A 141 6.60 8.39 3.66
CA GLY A 141 5.61 8.51 2.58
C GLY A 141 5.67 9.84 1.84
N ALA A 142 5.97 10.94 2.53
CA ALA A 142 6.07 12.27 1.92
C ALA A 142 7.16 12.38 0.85
N PHE A 143 8.21 11.56 0.92
CA PHE A 143 9.23 11.49 -0.12
C PHE A 143 8.75 10.76 -1.39
N GLY A 144 7.71 9.94 -1.30
CA GLY A 144 7.20 9.14 -2.43
C GLY A 144 6.89 9.97 -3.68
N PRO A 145 6.02 11.00 -3.62
CA PRO A 145 5.71 11.84 -4.76
C PRO A 145 6.93 12.57 -5.35
N ALA A 146 7.85 13.03 -4.51
CA ALA A 146 9.06 13.74 -4.95
C ALA A 146 10.02 12.80 -5.69
N VAL A 147 10.26 11.61 -5.15
CA VAL A 147 11.10 10.58 -5.81
C VAL A 147 10.48 10.14 -7.12
N MET A 148 9.15 9.95 -7.17
CA MET A 148 8.46 9.64 -8.42
C MET A 148 8.57 10.75 -9.45
N GLY A 149 8.52 12.03 -9.04
CA GLY A 149 8.76 13.16 -9.92
C GLY A 149 10.14 13.07 -10.57
N PHE A 150 11.16 12.91 -9.76
CA PHE A 150 12.53 12.75 -10.24
C PHE A 150 12.70 11.55 -11.18
N LEU A 151 12.15 10.40 -10.84
CA LEU A 151 12.18 9.20 -11.67
C LEU A 151 11.44 9.40 -13.00
N ASN A 152 10.34 10.16 -12.97
CA ASN A 152 9.56 10.43 -14.17
C ASN A 152 10.24 11.42 -15.13
N ASP A 153 11.10 12.29 -14.61
CA ASP A 153 11.93 13.19 -15.43
C ASP A 153 13.17 12.46 -15.99
N ALA A 154 13.72 11.50 -15.24
CA ALA A 154 14.88 10.72 -15.65
C ALA A 154 14.54 9.53 -16.57
N PHE A 155 13.34 8.96 -16.43
CA PHE A 155 12.88 7.74 -17.11
C PHE A 155 11.51 7.94 -17.76
N THR A 156 10.96 6.87 -18.31
CA THR A 156 9.59 6.89 -18.84
C THR A 156 8.55 6.81 -17.71
N PRO A 157 7.35 7.40 -17.88
CA PRO A 157 6.27 7.31 -16.89
C PRO A 157 5.93 5.86 -16.47
N ARG A 158 6.07 4.92 -17.41
CA ARG A 158 5.82 3.49 -17.15
C ARG A 158 6.86 2.88 -16.22
N LEU A 159 8.14 3.16 -16.46
CA LEU A 159 9.23 2.68 -15.60
C LEU A 159 9.16 3.32 -14.20
N SER A 160 8.80 4.59 -14.12
CA SER A 160 8.62 5.28 -12.85
C SER A 160 7.48 4.64 -12.04
N MET A 161 6.34 4.33 -12.69
CA MET A 161 5.24 3.64 -12.02
C MET A 161 5.62 2.22 -11.59
N ALA A 162 6.33 1.47 -12.45
CA ALA A 162 6.82 0.13 -12.15
C ALA A 162 7.82 0.11 -10.97
N SER A 163 8.61 1.19 -10.78
CA SER A 163 9.58 1.27 -9.68
C SER A 163 8.94 1.22 -8.29
N LEU A 164 7.66 1.58 -8.15
CA LEU A 164 6.92 1.44 -6.90
C LEU A 164 6.85 -0.02 -6.43
N ALA A 165 6.93 -0.98 -7.35
CA ALA A 165 6.97 -2.41 -7.00
C ALA A 165 8.21 -2.76 -6.17
N ILE A 166 9.35 -2.08 -6.37
CA ILE A 166 10.57 -2.30 -5.58
C ILE A 166 10.30 -1.97 -4.11
N PHE A 167 9.67 -0.82 -3.84
CA PHE A 167 9.32 -0.43 -2.47
C PHE A 167 8.27 -1.37 -1.84
N ALA A 168 7.32 -1.86 -2.64
CA ALA A 168 6.36 -2.86 -2.17
C ALA A 168 7.06 -4.20 -1.82
N ILE A 169 8.05 -4.63 -2.61
CA ILE A 169 8.87 -5.82 -2.32
C ILE A 169 9.66 -5.62 -1.02
N VAL A 170 10.38 -4.51 -0.90
CA VAL A 170 11.18 -4.21 0.30
C VAL A 170 10.29 -4.15 1.55
N GLY A 171 9.14 -3.49 1.44
CA GLY A 171 8.17 -3.38 2.54
C GLY A 171 7.60 -4.74 2.94
N SER A 172 7.21 -5.57 1.98
CA SER A 172 6.68 -6.92 2.26
C SER A 172 7.73 -7.83 2.91
N LEU A 173 8.98 -7.80 2.43
CA LEU A 173 10.08 -8.53 3.05
C LEU A 173 10.35 -8.05 4.47
N ALA A 174 10.31 -6.74 4.74
CA ALA A 174 10.49 -6.19 6.07
C ALA A 174 9.40 -6.67 7.05
N ILE A 175 8.15 -6.78 6.60
CA ILE A 175 7.03 -7.30 7.40
C ILE A 175 7.23 -8.80 7.68
N LEU A 176 7.63 -9.56 6.66
CA LEU A 176 7.91 -11.00 6.81
C LEU A 176 9.04 -11.23 7.82
N CYS A 177 10.13 -10.46 7.73
CA CYS A 177 11.22 -10.51 8.70
C CYS A 177 10.73 -10.17 10.12
N ALA A 178 9.93 -9.12 10.28
CA ALA A 178 9.34 -8.78 11.58
C ALA A 178 8.47 -9.92 12.14
N ARG A 179 7.65 -10.55 11.28
CA ARG A 179 6.82 -11.70 11.69
C ARG A 179 7.65 -12.89 12.14
N VAL A 180 8.73 -13.22 11.40
CA VAL A 180 9.53 -14.43 11.66
C VAL A 180 10.47 -14.24 12.85
N PHE A 181 11.17 -13.10 12.92
CA PHE A 181 12.27 -12.91 13.86
C PHE A 181 11.88 -12.16 15.13
N THR A 182 10.88 -11.28 15.09
CA THR A 182 10.59 -10.35 16.20
C THR A 182 9.30 -10.70 16.92
N PHE A 183 8.23 -11.05 16.19
CA PHE A 183 6.90 -11.24 16.78
C PHE A 183 6.85 -12.19 17.97
N ASN A 184 7.53 -13.35 17.92
CA ASN A 184 7.53 -14.33 19.00
C ASN A 184 8.24 -13.87 20.28
N LYS A 185 9.12 -12.85 20.17
CA LYS A 185 9.84 -12.25 21.30
C LYS A 185 9.05 -11.11 21.96
N ASP A 186 8.29 -10.34 21.16
CA ASP A 186 7.69 -9.08 21.56
C ASP A 186 6.16 -9.18 21.79
N LYS A 187 5.53 -10.32 21.50
CA LYS A 187 4.09 -10.49 21.76
C LYS A 187 3.78 -10.41 23.26
N ILE A 188 2.77 -9.66 23.60
CA ILE A 188 2.23 -9.50 24.97
C ILE A 188 1.03 -10.40 25.15
#